data_e9ecbd054cb2003976a376bbfef2db48
#
_entry.id   e9ecbd054cb2003976a376bbfef2db48
#
_cell.length_a   1.000
_cell.length_b   1.000
_cell.length_c   1.000
_cell.angle_alpha   90.00
_cell.angle_beta   90.00
_cell.angle_gamma   90.00
#
_symmetry.space_group_name_H-M   'P 1'
#
loop_
_entity.id
_entity.type
_entity.pdbx_description
1 polymer ?
#
loop_
_entity_poly.entity_id
_entity_poly.type
_entity_poly.pdbx_seq_one_letter_code
_entity_poly.pdbx_strand_id
1 'polypeptide(L)'
;MTQTTQSKPLALITGASTGIGATYADRLAHRGYDLILVARDAAKMENLAAQLSGKTGVNVRVFPADLTRATSLASVEQLIRDTPAISLLVNNAGSVLPGKFTDADADAIDELIRLNVTSLVRLSRVALDGLQTHKNGAIINIASVLALAPEISGPVYAASKAFVLTFTQSLQVELADRGVYFQAVLPAATRTDIWEKGGKNIDEVPGVMEVGELVDAALAGFDQKEAVTIPPLQDENKWLALDGARKALLPEFLQSHAAPRYR
;
A
#
# COMPACT_ATOMS: atom_id res chain seq x y z
N MET A 1 -25.09 -20.50 27.91
CA MET A 1 -24.47 -20.36 26.58
C MET A 1 -23.69 -19.06 26.60
N THR A 2 -22.39 -19.12 26.87
CA THR A 2 -21.49 -17.96 26.82
C THR A 2 -21.28 -17.59 25.35
N GLN A 3 -21.88 -16.48 24.94
CA GLN A 3 -21.52 -15.85 23.65
C GLN A 3 -20.04 -15.51 23.72
N THR A 4 -19.20 -16.26 23.03
CA THR A 4 -17.85 -15.85 22.70
C THR A 4 -17.99 -14.58 21.85
N THR A 5 -17.83 -13.42 22.45
CA THR A 5 -17.67 -12.15 21.72
C THR A 5 -16.40 -12.32 20.86
N GLN A 6 -16.60 -12.64 19.58
CA GLN A 6 -15.53 -12.70 18.62
C GLN A 6 -14.93 -11.28 18.57
N SER A 7 -13.66 -11.12 18.95
CA SER A 7 -12.98 -9.83 18.90
C SER A 7 -13.05 -9.29 17.48
N LYS A 8 -13.40 -7.99 17.34
CA LYS A 8 -13.40 -7.34 16.02
C LYS A 8 -12.03 -7.45 15.39
N PRO A 9 -11.94 -7.65 14.06
CA PRO A 9 -10.66 -7.58 13.37
C PRO A 9 -10.06 -6.18 13.51
N LEU A 10 -8.74 -6.07 13.55
CA LEU A 10 -8.02 -4.80 13.72
C LEU A 10 -7.15 -4.52 12.50
N ALA A 11 -7.31 -3.32 11.93
CA ALA A 11 -6.49 -2.86 10.82
C ALA A 11 -5.59 -1.70 11.22
N LEU A 12 -4.30 -1.74 10.81
CA LEU A 12 -3.39 -0.61 10.87
C LEU A 12 -3.24 -0.01 9.48
N ILE A 13 -3.43 1.30 9.36
CA ILE A 13 -3.39 2.02 8.09
C ILE A 13 -2.35 3.14 8.17
N THR A 14 -1.35 3.13 7.29
CA THR A 14 -0.38 4.20 7.18
C THR A 14 -0.82 5.27 6.17
N GLY A 15 -0.44 6.54 6.39
CA GLY A 15 -0.90 7.65 5.56
C GLY A 15 -2.41 7.91 5.67
N ALA A 16 -3.00 7.64 6.85
CA ALA A 16 -4.43 7.61 7.06
C ALA A 16 -5.10 8.99 7.23
N SER A 17 -4.36 10.09 7.14
CA SER A 17 -4.90 11.43 7.40
C SER A 17 -5.75 12.00 6.26
N THR A 18 -5.53 11.55 5.01
CA THR A 18 -6.23 12.05 3.80
C THR A 18 -6.27 10.98 2.70
N GLY A 19 -7.01 11.26 1.64
CA GLY A 19 -6.99 10.51 0.39
C GLY A 19 -7.28 9.02 0.54
N ILE A 20 -6.47 8.20 -0.11
CA ILE A 20 -6.65 6.74 -0.16
C ILE A 20 -6.65 6.13 1.24
N GLY A 21 -5.72 6.53 2.12
CA GLY A 21 -5.62 5.99 3.48
C GLY A 21 -6.84 6.31 4.36
N ALA A 22 -7.34 7.55 4.31
CA ALA A 22 -8.55 7.93 5.03
C ALA A 22 -9.80 7.20 4.48
N THR A 23 -9.85 6.97 3.17
CA THR A 23 -10.93 6.21 2.54
C THR A 23 -10.88 4.72 2.91
N TYR A 24 -9.69 4.11 2.97
CA TYR A 24 -9.55 2.76 3.53
C TYR A 24 -10.03 2.69 4.98
N ALA A 25 -9.69 3.70 5.80
CA ALA A 25 -10.18 3.76 7.18
C ALA A 25 -11.70 3.79 7.25
N ASP A 26 -12.35 4.61 6.42
CA ASP A 26 -13.81 4.67 6.33
C ASP A 26 -14.43 3.32 5.92
N ARG A 27 -13.96 2.73 4.84
CA ARG A 27 -14.48 1.46 4.32
C ARG A 27 -14.27 0.29 5.30
N LEU A 28 -13.11 0.22 5.94
CA LEU A 28 -12.80 -0.84 6.91
C LEU A 28 -13.60 -0.66 8.20
N ALA A 29 -13.83 0.58 8.67
CA ALA A 29 -14.73 0.86 9.79
C ALA A 29 -16.16 0.36 9.53
N HIS A 30 -16.69 0.62 8.33
CA HIS A 30 -18.01 0.11 7.91
C HIS A 30 -18.05 -1.41 7.75
N ARG A 31 -16.91 -2.06 7.51
CA ARG A 31 -16.74 -3.54 7.52
C ARG A 31 -16.54 -4.11 8.94
N GLY A 32 -16.60 -3.28 9.98
CA GLY A 32 -16.51 -3.69 11.38
C GLY A 32 -15.10 -3.85 11.92
N TYR A 33 -14.07 -3.37 11.24
CA TYR A 33 -12.71 -3.35 11.77
C TYR A 33 -12.55 -2.25 12.81
N ASP A 34 -11.92 -2.56 13.93
CA ASP A 34 -11.27 -1.55 14.76
C ASP A 34 -10.01 -1.05 14.02
N LEU A 35 -9.58 0.20 14.26
CA LEU A 35 -8.55 0.83 13.45
C LEU A 35 -7.40 1.42 14.27
N ILE A 36 -6.19 1.36 13.71
CA ILE A 36 -5.04 2.18 14.12
C ILE A 36 -4.68 3.05 12.92
N LEU A 37 -4.79 4.37 13.07
CA LEU A 37 -4.47 5.35 12.04
C LEU A 37 -3.07 5.91 12.29
N VAL A 38 -2.19 5.80 11.29
CA VAL A 38 -0.79 6.26 11.38
C VAL A 38 -0.54 7.31 10.29
N ALA A 39 -0.26 8.55 10.67
CA ALA A 39 0.18 9.63 9.78
C ALA A 39 0.82 10.77 10.61
N ARG A 40 1.28 11.83 9.96
CA ARG A 40 1.88 13.00 10.63
C ARG A 40 0.86 13.95 11.25
N ASP A 41 -0.27 14.13 10.57
CA ASP A 41 -1.32 15.09 10.95
C ASP A 41 -2.28 14.46 11.98
N ALA A 42 -1.97 14.68 13.26
CA ALA A 42 -2.78 14.18 14.37
C ALA A 42 -4.21 14.73 14.33
N ALA A 43 -4.37 16.03 14.08
CA ALA A 43 -5.68 16.68 14.13
C ALA A 43 -6.64 16.13 13.05
N LYS A 44 -6.15 15.91 11.82
CA LYS A 44 -6.96 15.27 10.77
C LYS A 44 -7.35 13.84 11.14
N MET A 45 -6.42 13.06 11.72
CA MET A 45 -6.71 11.69 12.15
C MET A 45 -7.69 11.63 13.32
N GLU A 46 -7.59 12.54 14.30
CA GLU A 46 -8.52 12.62 15.43
C GLU A 46 -9.94 12.97 14.98
N ASN A 47 -10.08 13.94 14.07
CA ASN A 47 -11.37 14.26 13.45
C ASN A 47 -11.96 13.06 12.70
N LEU A 48 -11.15 12.36 11.92
CA LEU A 48 -11.57 11.14 11.21
C LEU A 48 -11.97 10.04 12.20
N ALA A 49 -11.18 9.82 13.24
CA ALA A 49 -11.46 8.82 14.27
C ALA A 49 -12.79 9.07 14.99
N ALA A 50 -13.05 10.33 15.38
CA ALA A 50 -14.33 10.71 16.01
C ALA A 50 -15.53 10.46 15.09
N GLN A 51 -15.39 10.80 13.78
CA GLN A 51 -16.45 10.58 12.79
C GLN A 51 -16.71 9.09 12.57
N LEU A 52 -15.65 8.27 12.42
CA LEU A 52 -15.78 6.84 12.18
C LEU A 52 -16.36 6.11 13.38
N SER A 53 -15.84 6.39 14.57
CA SER A 53 -16.38 5.79 15.81
C SER A 53 -17.84 6.17 16.03
N GLY A 54 -18.22 7.42 15.78
CA GLY A 54 -19.61 7.88 15.91
C GLY A 54 -20.58 7.24 14.92
N LYS A 55 -20.13 6.97 13.69
CA LYS A 55 -20.97 6.38 12.62
C LYS A 55 -21.07 4.85 12.72
N THR A 56 -19.99 4.18 13.10
CA THR A 56 -19.87 2.72 12.96
C THR A 56 -19.76 1.97 14.29
N GLY A 57 -19.47 2.67 15.37
CA GLY A 57 -19.27 2.06 16.70
C GLY A 57 -17.99 1.24 16.82
N VAL A 58 -17.00 1.42 15.90
CA VAL A 58 -15.68 0.79 16.01
C VAL A 58 -14.73 1.64 16.84
N ASN A 59 -13.71 1.01 17.42
CA ASN A 59 -12.66 1.72 18.12
C ASN A 59 -11.62 2.21 17.11
N VAL A 60 -11.24 3.48 17.20
CA VAL A 60 -10.22 4.07 16.35
C VAL A 60 -9.13 4.69 17.20
N ARG A 61 -7.92 4.15 17.12
CA ARG A 61 -6.73 4.68 17.78
C ARG A 61 -5.92 5.52 16.80
N VAL A 62 -5.54 6.72 17.21
CA VAL A 62 -4.66 7.61 16.44
C VAL A 62 -3.23 7.46 16.97
N PHE A 63 -2.28 7.32 16.05
CA PHE A 63 -0.84 7.23 16.35
C PHE A 63 -0.05 8.16 15.41
N PRO A 64 0.23 9.41 15.83
CA PRO A 64 0.97 10.37 15.03
C PRO A 64 2.43 9.89 14.83
N ALA A 65 2.86 9.77 13.57
CA ALA A 65 4.22 9.34 13.25
C ALA A 65 4.69 9.87 11.88
N ASP A 66 5.93 10.30 11.81
CA ASP A 66 6.63 10.58 10.56
C ASP A 66 7.48 9.38 10.17
N LEU A 67 7.03 8.61 9.19
CA LEU A 67 7.69 7.36 8.76
C LEU A 67 9.02 7.59 8.02
N THR A 68 9.38 8.84 7.69
CA THR A 68 10.71 9.19 7.16
C THR A 68 11.76 9.25 8.26
N ARG A 69 11.34 9.42 9.52
CA ARG A 69 12.21 9.53 10.69
C ARG A 69 12.44 8.17 11.34
N ALA A 70 13.69 7.75 11.46
CA ALA A 70 14.04 6.42 11.99
C ALA A 70 13.44 6.12 13.38
N THR A 71 13.46 7.09 14.29
CA THR A 71 12.92 6.96 15.65
C THR A 71 11.40 6.81 15.64
N SER A 72 10.72 7.59 14.81
CA SER A 72 9.27 7.56 14.66
C SER A 72 8.80 6.26 14.01
N LEU A 73 9.52 5.80 12.97
CA LEU A 73 9.28 4.49 12.35
C LEU A 73 9.47 3.35 13.36
N ALA A 74 10.54 3.38 14.16
CA ALA A 74 10.77 2.39 15.21
C ALA A 74 9.65 2.36 16.26
N SER A 75 9.04 3.51 16.58
CA SER A 75 7.89 3.56 17.49
C SER A 75 6.63 2.88 16.89
N VAL A 76 6.42 3.01 15.57
CA VAL A 76 5.32 2.30 14.88
C VAL A 76 5.62 0.79 14.82
N GLU A 77 6.86 0.39 14.58
CA GLU A 77 7.26 -1.02 14.64
C GLU A 77 7.00 -1.62 16.03
N GLN A 78 7.31 -0.88 17.09
CA GLN A 78 7.03 -1.32 18.45
C GLN A 78 5.54 -1.43 18.71
N LEU A 79 4.76 -0.44 18.26
CA LEU A 79 3.29 -0.50 18.33
C LEU A 79 2.74 -1.77 17.68
N ILE A 80 3.26 -2.17 16.51
CA ILE A 80 2.83 -3.39 15.81
C ILE A 80 3.19 -4.62 16.64
N ARG A 81 4.43 -4.71 17.16
CA ARG A 81 4.84 -5.83 18.03
C ARG A 81 3.98 -5.97 19.28
N ASP A 82 3.63 -4.85 19.89
CA ASP A 82 2.82 -4.81 21.13
C ASP A 82 1.31 -5.02 20.85
N THR A 83 0.91 -5.10 19.58
CA THR A 83 -0.49 -5.24 19.18
C THR A 83 -0.70 -6.46 18.27
N PRO A 84 -0.53 -7.70 18.79
CA PRO A 84 -0.67 -8.92 17.98
C PRO A 84 -2.08 -9.14 17.43
N ALA A 85 -3.07 -8.37 17.90
CA ALA A 85 -4.43 -8.39 17.37
C ALA A 85 -4.58 -7.78 15.97
N ILE A 86 -3.55 -7.11 15.44
CA ILE A 86 -3.56 -6.59 14.06
C ILE A 86 -3.67 -7.73 13.08
N SER A 87 -4.78 -7.79 12.35
CA SER A 87 -5.06 -8.79 11.32
C SER A 87 -4.92 -8.26 9.89
N LEU A 88 -4.84 -6.92 9.72
CA LEU A 88 -4.66 -6.26 8.43
C LEU A 88 -3.69 -5.08 8.56
N LEU A 89 -2.66 -5.07 7.71
CA LEU A 89 -1.78 -3.91 7.52
C LEU A 89 -2.04 -3.30 6.14
N VAL A 90 -2.37 -2.00 6.10
CA VAL A 90 -2.48 -1.22 4.86
C VAL A 90 -1.29 -0.26 4.78
N ASN A 91 -0.29 -0.61 3.99
CA ASN A 91 0.85 0.23 3.66
C ASN A 91 0.45 1.21 2.54
N ASN A 92 -0.09 2.35 2.94
CA ASN A 92 -0.55 3.38 2.01
C ASN A 92 0.31 4.64 2.04
N ALA A 93 1.02 4.93 3.13
CA ALA A 93 1.88 6.11 3.20
C ALA A 93 2.83 6.20 2.01
N GLY A 94 2.88 7.37 1.38
CA GLY A 94 3.73 7.60 0.21
C GLY A 94 3.75 9.07 -0.19
N SER A 95 4.76 9.43 -0.97
CA SER A 95 4.94 10.77 -1.53
C SER A 95 5.43 10.69 -2.97
N VAL A 96 5.40 11.83 -3.65
CA VAL A 96 5.95 12.08 -4.98
C VAL A 96 6.95 13.23 -4.90
N LEU A 97 7.82 13.35 -5.90
CA LEU A 97 8.70 14.50 -6.07
C LEU A 97 8.11 15.43 -7.15
N PRO A 98 8.10 16.73 -6.94
CA PRO A 98 7.77 17.69 -7.98
C PRO A 98 8.91 17.81 -9.00
N GLY A 99 8.58 18.24 -10.22
CA GLY A 99 9.57 18.60 -11.24
C GLY A 99 10.29 17.43 -11.92
N LYS A 100 11.43 17.75 -12.52
CA LYS A 100 12.27 16.79 -13.23
C LYS A 100 13.33 16.18 -12.31
N PHE A 101 13.81 15.00 -12.64
CA PHE A 101 14.89 14.34 -11.87
C PHE A 101 16.18 15.16 -11.82
N THR A 102 16.51 15.89 -12.90
CA THR A 102 17.68 16.75 -12.98
C THR A 102 17.69 17.90 -11.95
N ASP A 103 16.50 18.29 -11.49
CA ASP A 103 16.31 19.44 -10.60
C ASP A 103 15.95 18.99 -9.17
N ALA A 104 15.85 17.66 -8.96
CA ALA A 104 15.45 17.09 -7.68
C ALA A 104 16.59 17.17 -6.65
N ASP A 105 16.25 17.61 -5.45
CA ASP A 105 17.17 17.59 -4.31
C ASP A 105 17.43 16.16 -3.84
N ALA A 106 18.69 15.85 -3.52
CA ALA A 106 19.10 14.50 -3.11
C ALA A 106 18.46 14.08 -1.77
N ASP A 107 18.28 15.00 -0.84
CA ASP A 107 17.65 14.71 0.45
C ASP A 107 16.14 14.44 0.27
N ALA A 108 15.48 15.14 -0.64
CA ALA A 108 14.08 14.88 -0.99
C ALA A 108 13.90 13.53 -1.68
N ILE A 109 14.87 13.11 -2.51
CA ILE A 109 14.90 11.76 -3.10
C ILE A 109 15.03 10.70 -2.00
N ASP A 110 15.94 10.89 -1.04
CA ASP A 110 16.14 9.95 0.07
C ASP A 110 14.88 9.87 0.96
N GLU A 111 14.23 11.00 1.26
CA GLU A 111 12.96 11.02 1.99
C GLU A 111 11.86 10.24 1.27
N LEU A 112 11.75 10.38 -0.06
CA LEU A 112 10.78 9.62 -0.85
C LEU A 112 11.06 8.11 -0.75
N ILE A 113 12.32 7.70 -0.89
CA ILE A 113 12.71 6.29 -0.80
C ILE A 113 12.44 5.75 0.62
N ARG A 114 12.77 6.51 1.64
CA ARG A 114 12.47 6.15 3.04
C ARG A 114 10.98 5.94 3.26
N LEU A 115 10.14 6.83 2.74
CA LEU A 115 8.70 6.72 2.91
C LEU A 115 8.09 5.61 2.06
N ASN A 116 8.38 5.59 0.75
CA ASN A 116 7.69 4.69 -0.19
C ASN A 116 8.22 3.25 -0.12
N VAL A 117 9.46 3.04 0.30
CA VAL A 117 10.15 1.75 0.27
C VAL A 117 10.52 1.28 1.67
N THR A 118 11.43 2.00 2.35
CA THR A 118 12.00 1.54 3.62
C THR A 118 10.94 1.32 4.69
N SER A 119 10.02 2.28 4.87
CA SER A 119 8.96 2.17 5.87
C SER A 119 8.04 0.99 5.59
N LEU A 120 7.61 0.82 4.33
CA LEU A 120 6.75 -0.27 3.90
C LEU A 120 7.38 -1.64 4.18
N VAL A 121 8.64 -1.83 3.80
CA VAL A 121 9.38 -3.09 4.02
C VAL A 121 9.49 -3.41 5.51
N ARG A 122 9.89 -2.43 6.31
CA ARG A 122 10.09 -2.61 7.76
C ARG A 122 8.77 -2.91 8.48
N LEU A 123 7.71 -2.18 8.18
CA LEU A 123 6.40 -2.42 8.78
C LEU A 123 5.82 -3.77 8.34
N SER A 124 5.97 -4.14 7.06
CA SER A 124 5.57 -5.47 6.57
C SER A 124 6.29 -6.57 7.33
N ARG A 125 7.63 -6.47 7.51
CA ARG A 125 8.40 -7.49 8.22
C ARG A 125 7.95 -7.67 9.67
N VAL A 126 7.73 -6.55 10.38
CA VAL A 126 7.33 -6.60 11.79
C VAL A 126 5.90 -7.12 11.96
N ALA A 127 5.01 -6.81 11.02
CA ALA A 127 3.61 -7.26 11.08
C ALA A 127 3.46 -8.77 10.84
N LEU A 128 4.35 -9.39 10.08
CA LEU A 128 4.25 -10.81 9.71
C LEU A 128 4.11 -11.73 10.91
N ASP A 129 4.85 -11.50 12.00
CA ASP A 129 4.85 -12.39 13.16
C ASP A 129 3.45 -12.46 13.83
N GLY A 130 2.74 -11.33 13.89
CA GLY A 130 1.35 -11.27 14.35
C GLY A 130 0.37 -11.79 13.30
N LEU A 131 0.48 -11.36 12.05
CA LEU A 131 -0.44 -11.71 10.99
C LEU A 131 -0.56 -13.21 10.73
N GLN A 132 0.52 -13.96 10.86
CA GLN A 132 0.52 -15.43 10.73
C GLN A 132 -0.34 -16.14 11.78
N THR A 133 -0.65 -15.49 12.89
CA THR A 133 -1.51 -16.07 13.95
C THR A 133 -2.99 -15.91 13.65
N HIS A 134 -3.35 -15.09 12.67
CA HIS A 134 -4.73 -14.84 12.27
C HIS A 134 -5.12 -15.68 11.06
N LYS A 135 -6.32 -16.27 11.10
CA LYS A 135 -6.88 -17.03 9.96
C LYS A 135 -6.91 -16.23 8.64
N ASN A 136 -7.09 -14.93 8.74
CA ASN A 136 -7.21 -14.02 7.60
C ASN A 136 -6.19 -12.88 7.69
N GLY A 137 -4.98 -13.15 8.19
CA GLY A 137 -3.92 -12.15 8.23
C GLY A 137 -3.57 -11.65 6.84
N ALA A 138 -3.46 -10.32 6.66
CA ALA A 138 -3.23 -9.76 5.33
C ALA A 138 -2.40 -8.47 5.35
N ILE A 139 -1.71 -8.22 4.22
CA ILE A 139 -1.03 -6.95 3.92
C ILE A 139 -1.54 -6.42 2.58
N ILE A 140 -2.00 -5.18 2.56
CA ILE A 140 -2.30 -4.42 1.34
C ILE A 140 -1.19 -3.39 1.14
N ASN A 141 -0.49 -3.45 0.02
CA ASN A 141 0.55 -2.50 -0.37
C ASN A 141 0.06 -1.61 -1.51
N ILE A 142 0.03 -0.30 -1.30
CA ILE A 142 -0.37 0.66 -2.33
C ILE A 142 0.83 0.99 -3.22
N ALA A 143 0.86 0.37 -4.40
CA ALA A 143 1.80 0.64 -5.47
C ALA A 143 1.31 1.79 -6.40
N SER A 144 1.37 1.62 -7.70
CA SER A 144 0.82 2.52 -8.74
C SER A 144 0.90 1.81 -10.10
N VAL A 145 0.06 2.19 -11.06
CA VAL A 145 0.23 1.80 -12.47
C VAL A 145 1.58 2.24 -13.03
N LEU A 146 2.23 3.25 -12.44
CA LEU A 146 3.57 3.70 -12.82
C LEU A 146 4.67 2.66 -12.51
N ALA A 147 4.36 1.63 -11.73
CA ALA A 147 5.20 0.45 -11.60
C ALA A 147 5.35 -0.32 -12.93
N LEU A 148 4.40 -0.16 -13.85
CA LEU A 148 4.33 -0.83 -15.14
C LEU A 148 4.56 0.12 -16.32
N ALA A 149 4.52 1.44 -16.10
CA ALA A 149 4.57 2.47 -17.13
C ALA A 149 5.57 3.58 -16.74
N PRO A 150 6.88 3.29 -16.73
CA PRO A 150 7.93 4.24 -16.34
C PRO A 150 8.01 5.47 -17.27
N GLU A 151 7.40 5.39 -18.46
CA GLU A 151 7.39 6.48 -19.45
C GLU A 151 6.53 7.67 -19.03
N ILE A 152 5.61 7.49 -18.06
CA ILE A 152 4.59 8.51 -17.72
C ILE A 152 5.08 9.51 -16.66
N SER A 153 5.97 9.09 -15.74
CA SER A 153 6.29 9.88 -14.55
C SER A 153 7.77 9.87 -14.20
N GLY A 154 8.13 10.71 -13.21
CA GLY A 154 9.48 10.83 -12.69
C GLY A 154 10.08 9.50 -12.22
N PRO A 155 11.35 9.25 -12.53
CA PRO A 155 11.98 7.92 -12.42
C PRO A 155 12.00 7.38 -10.99
N VAL A 156 12.26 8.23 -9.98
CA VAL A 156 12.38 7.78 -8.58
C VAL A 156 11.04 7.26 -8.04
N TYR A 157 9.95 7.98 -8.35
CA TYR A 157 8.62 7.55 -7.91
C TYR A 157 8.21 6.24 -8.62
N ALA A 158 8.33 6.19 -9.95
CA ALA A 158 8.01 4.98 -10.72
C ALA A 158 8.83 3.77 -10.21
N ALA A 159 10.14 3.95 -10.01
CA ALA A 159 11.02 2.91 -9.46
C ALA A 159 10.59 2.48 -8.05
N SER A 160 10.21 3.42 -7.17
CA SER A 160 9.72 3.09 -5.83
C SER A 160 8.43 2.25 -5.87
N LYS A 161 7.53 2.53 -6.83
CA LYS A 161 6.28 1.78 -6.99
C LYS A 161 6.48 0.43 -7.69
N ALA A 162 7.47 0.33 -8.59
CA ALA A 162 7.91 -0.94 -9.15
C ALA A 162 8.54 -1.84 -8.07
N PHE A 163 9.33 -1.26 -7.14
CA PHE A 163 9.81 -1.97 -5.96
C PHE A 163 8.66 -2.55 -5.15
N VAL A 164 7.64 -1.74 -4.84
CA VAL A 164 6.48 -2.20 -4.02
C VAL A 164 5.74 -3.35 -4.71
N LEU A 165 5.51 -3.28 -6.02
CA LEU A 165 4.89 -4.35 -6.78
C LEU A 165 5.72 -5.64 -6.71
N THR A 166 7.00 -5.56 -7.06
CA THR A 166 7.91 -6.71 -7.05
C THR A 166 8.06 -7.30 -5.65
N PHE A 167 8.23 -6.47 -4.63
CA PHE A 167 8.31 -6.90 -3.24
C PHE A 167 7.06 -7.67 -2.81
N THR A 168 5.86 -7.15 -3.14
CA THR A 168 4.60 -7.81 -2.80
C THR A 168 4.47 -9.16 -3.51
N GLN A 169 4.80 -9.23 -4.81
CA GLN A 169 4.79 -10.50 -5.56
C GLN A 169 5.81 -11.51 -5.01
N SER A 170 6.98 -11.05 -4.57
CA SER A 170 7.99 -11.93 -3.96
C SER A 170 7.51 -12.49 -2.62
N LEU A 171 6.85 -11.67 -1.78
CA LEU A 171 6.25 -12.14 -0.53
C LEU A 171 5.14 -13.18 -0.76
N GLN A 172 4.33 -13.00 -1.80
CA GLN A 172 3.30 -13.99 -2.19
C GLN A 172 3.90 -15.37 -2.50
N VAL A 173 5.07 -15.39 -3.12
CA VAL A 173 5.79 -16.64 -3.44
C VAL A 173 6.50 -17.21 -2.21
N GLU A 174 7.27 -16.38 -1.50
CA GLU A 174 8.10 -16.81 -0.36
C GLU A 174 7.26 -17.30 0.83
N LEU A 175 6.08 -16.69 1.04
CA LEU A 175 5.24 -16.92 2.20
C LEU A 175 3.90 -17.61 1.84
N ALA A 176 3.85 -18.30 0.70
CA ALA A 176 2.63 -18.96 0.21
C ALA A 176 2.00 -19.91 1.24
N ASP A 177 2.83 -20.61 2.01
CA ASP A 177 2.44 -21.60 3.03
C ASP A 177 2.20 -21.00 4.41
N ARG A 178 2.43 -19.70 4.60
CA ARG A 178 2.32 -19.03 5.90
C ARG A 178 0.92 -18.52 6.22
N GLY A 179 -0.03 -18.65 5.31
CA GLY A 179 -1.43 -18.26 5.52
C GLY A 179 -1.69 -16.75 5.57
N VAL A 180 -0.70 -15.92 5.23
CA VAL A 180 -0.85 -14.47 5.11
C VAL A 180 -1.14 -14.10 3.66
N TYR A 181 -2.19 -13.31 3.44
CA TYR A 181 -2.53 -12.81 2.11
C TYR A 181 -1.86 -11.46 1.83
N PHE A 182 -1.31 -11.31 0.63
CA PHE A 182 -0.67 -10.08 0.17
C PHE A 182 -1.37 -9.56 -1.07
N GLN A 183 -1.72 -8.28 -1.09
CA GLN A 183 -2.28 -7.60 -2.25
C GLN A 183 -1.42 -6.40 -2.63
N ALA A 184 -1.06 -6.28 -3.90
CA ALA A 184 -0.58 -5.05 -4.49
C ALA A 184 -1.74 -4.33 -5.18
N VAL A 185 -2.02 -3.09 -4.79
CA VAL A 185 -3.00 -2.24 -5.46
C VAL A 185 -2.26 -1.23 -6.33
N LEU A 186 -2.64 -1.11 -7.59
CA LEU A 186 -2.02 -0.23 -8.57
C LEU A 186 -2.99 0.89 -8.99
N PRO A 187 -3.11 1.98 -8.20
CA PRO A 187 -3.86 3.16 -8.59
C PRO A 187 -3.29 3.82 -9.85
N ALA A 188 -4.16 4.35 -10.71
CA ALA A 188 -3.81 5.38 -11.68
C ALA A 188 -4.04 6.78 -11.07
N ALA A 189 -4.28 7.80 -11.92
CA ALA A 189 -4.62 9.12 -11.45
C ALA A 189 -5.86 9.09 -10.58
N THR A 190 -5.72 9.48 -9.32
CA THR A 190 -6.79 9.43 -8.31
C THR A 190 -6.90 10.80 -7.64
N ARG A 191 -8.11 11.29 -7.39
CA ARG A 191 -8.37 12.59 -6.78
C ARG A 191 -7.96 12.59 -5.30
N THR A 192 -6.74 13.08 -5.04
CA THR A 192 -6.13 13.16 -3.71
C THR A 192 -5.16 14.33 -3.62
N ASP A 193 -4.78 14.76 -2.40
CA ASP A 193 -3.84 15.86 -2.14
C ASP A 193 -2.40 15.61 -2.66
N ILE A 194 -2.10 14.41 -3.17
CA ILE A 194 -0.76 14.05 -3.66
C ILE A 194 -0.36 14.87 -4.90
N TRP A 195 -1.33 15.33 -5.67
CA TRP A 195 -1.10 16.10 -6.89
C TRP A 195 -0.58 17.50 -6.60
N GLU A 196 -1.16 18.18 -5.60
CA GLU A 196 -0.68 19.49 -5.14
C GLU A 196 0.77 19.38 -4.64
N LYS A 197 1.10 18.33 -3.89
CA LYS A 197 2.47 18.05 -3.45
C LYS A 197 3.42 17.79 -4.60
N GLY A 198 2.93 17.20 -5.68
CA GLY A 198 3.66 16.97 -6.93
C GLY A 198 3.72 18.22 -7.84
N GLY A 199 3.15 19.35 -7.42
CA GLY A 199 3.11 20.59 -8.20
C GLY A 199 2.23 20.51 -9.45
N LYS A 200 1.22 19.64 -9.47
CA LYS A 200 0.29 19.44 -10.59
C LYS A 200 -1.14 19.73 -10.18
N ASN A 201 -1.89 20.38 -11.08
CA ASN A 201 -3.33 20.53 -10.93
C ASN A 201 -4.04 19.24 -11.37
N ILE A 202 -4.77 18.62 -10.46
CA ILE A 202 -5.49 17.37 -10.74
C ILE A 202 -6.56 17.52 -11.82
N ASP A 203 -7.17 18.71 -11.95
CA ASP A 203 -8.23 18.96 -12.93
C ASP A 203 -7.71 19.01 -14.38
N GLU A 204 -6.39 19.11 -14.57
CA GLU A 204 -5.72 19.05 -15.88
C GLU A 204 -5.30 17.63 -16.26
N VAL A 205 -5.46 16.66 -15.35
CA VAL A 205 -5.04 15.26 -15.57
C VAL A 205 -6.19 14.46 -16.14
N PRO A 206 -6.04 13.82 -17.30
CA PRO A 206 -7.11 12.99 -17.87
C PRO A 206 -7.30 11.68 -17.09
N GLY A 207 -8.54 11.19 -17.06
CA GLY A 207 -8.85 9.86 -16.52
C GLY A 207 -8.68 9.76 -15.00
N VAL A 208 -8.98 10.82 -14.27
CA VAL A 208 -8.92 10.84 -12.80
C VAL A 208 -10.07 10.04 -12.21
N MET A 209 -9.75 9.04 -11.42
CA MET A 209 -10.71 8.24 -10.65
C MET A 209 -10.98 8.88 -9.29
N GLU A 210 -12.23 8.83 -8.83
CA GLU A 210 -12.56 9.24 -7.47
C GLU A 210 -11.99 8.25 -6.46
N VAL A 211 -11.51 8.80 -5.33
CA VAL A 211 -10.82 7.98 -4.31
C VAL A 211 -11.72 6.90 -3.70
N GLY A 212 -13.04 7.17 -3.58
CA GLY A 212 -14.02 6.21 -3.11
C GLY A 212 -14.10 5.00 -4.04
N GLU A 213 -14.27 5.24 -5.33
CA GLU A 213 -14.33 4.20 -6.37
C GLU A 213 -13.06 3.35 -6.41
N LEU A 214 -11.90 3.99 -6.32
CA LEU A 214 -10.62 3.30 -6.27
C LEU A 214 -10.54 2.31 -5.09
N VAL A 215 -10.87 2.77 -3.89
CA VAL A 215 -10.77 1.93 -2.68
C VAL A 215 -11.83 0.84 -2.69
N ASP A 216 -13.04 1.12 -3.19
CA ASP A 216 -14.09 0.12 -3.34
C ASP A 216 -13.66 -1.00 -4.31
N ALA A 217 -13.06 -0.65 -5.46
CA ALA A 217 -12.48 -1.63 -6.39
C ALA A 217 -11.32 -2.41 -5.77
N ALA A 218 -10.41 -1.74 -5.04
CA ALA A 218 -9.30 -2.40 -4.36
C ALA A 218 -9.78 -3.41 -3.30
N LEU A 219 -10.83 -3.07 -2.55
CA LEU A 219 -11.43 -3.97 -1.57
C LEU A 219 -12.24 -5.10 -2.21
N ALA A 220 -12.83 -4.89 -3.38
CA ALA A 220 -13.43 -5.97 -4.17
C ALA A 220 -12.37 -6.99 -4.61
N GLY A 221 -11.21 -6.54 -5.12
CA GLY A 221 -10.08 -7.41 -5.43
C GLY A 221 -9.51 -8.10 -4.17
N PHE A 222 -9.50 -7.41 -3.01
CA PHE A 222 -9.12 -8.02 -1.73
C PHE A 222 -10.03 -9.19 -1.35
N ASP A 223 -11.34 -9.02 -1.49
CA ASP A 223 -12.33 -10.05 -1.17
C ASP A 223 -12.21 -11.27 -2.13
N GLN A 224 -11.84 -11.02 -3.40
CA GLN A 224 -11.57 -12.03 -4.43
C GLN A 224 -10.18 -12.67 -4.31
N LYS A 225 -9.33 -12.19 -3.37
CA LYS A 225 -7.94 -12.66 -3.18
C LYS A 225 -7.05 -12.41 -4.41
N GLU A 226 -7.28 -11.32 -5.13
CA GLU A 226 -6.39 -10.90 -6.21
C GLU A 226 -4.99 -10.54 -5.68
N ALA A 227 -3.98 -11.15 -6.26
CA ALA A 227 -2.59 -10.86 -5.91
C ALA A 227 -2.16 -9.43 -6.31
N VAL A 228 -2.70 -8.97 -7.44
CA VAL A 228 -2.48 -7.62 -7.98
C VAL A 228 -3.82 -7.08 -8.48
N THR A 229 -4.28 -5.98 -7.88
CA THR A 229 -5.52 -5.30 -8.27
C THR A 229 -5.17 -3.99 -8.98
N ILE A 230 -5.67 -3.82 -10.19
CA ILE A 230 -5.44 -2.64 -11.04
C ILE A 230 -6.79 -1.97 -11.33
N PRO A 231 -7.31 -1.11 -10.44
CA PRO A 231 -8.66 -0.58 -10.53
C PRO A 231 -9.07 0.02 -11.89
N PRO A 232 -8.20 0.76 -12.62
CA PRO A 232 -8.55 1.32 -13.92
C PRO A 232 -8.50 0.32 -15.08
N LEU A 233 -8.01 -0.89 -14.88
CA LEU A 233 -7.80 -1.86 -15.96
C LEU A 233 -9.11 -2.57 -16.32
N GLN A 234 -9.70 -2.22 -17.46
CA GLN A 234 -10.99 -2.76 -17.91
C GLN A 234 -10.91 -4.22 -18.41
N ASP A 235 -9.74 -4.64 -18.88
CA ASP A 235 -9.51 -5.99 -19.41
C ASP A 235 -8.38 -6.65 -18.62
N GLU A 236 -8.72 -7.55 -17.72
CA GLU A 236 -7.80 -8.32 -16.88
C GLU A 236 -6.79 -9.14 -17.70
N ASN A 237 -7.18 -9.60 -18.89
CA ASN A 237 -6.31 -10.40 -19.74
C ASN A 237 -5.01 -9.66 -20.12
N LYS A 238 -5.02 -8.34 -20.14
CA LYS A 238 -3.80 -7.53 -20.39
C LYS A 238 -2.78 -7.68 -19.27
N TRP A 239 -3.23 -7.70 -18.02
CA TRP A 239 -2.35 -7.97 -16.88
C TRP A 239 -1.86 -9.43 -16.89
N LEU A 240 -2.77 -10.38 -17.10
CA LEU A 240 -2.42 -11.81 -17.16
C LEU A 240 -1.41 -12.11 -18.29
N ALA A 241 -1.57 -11.48 -19.45
CA ALA A 241 -0.62 -11.61 -20.57
C ALA A 241 0.76 -11.06 -20.21
N LEU A 242 0.83 -9.86 -19.59
CA LEU A 242 2.10 -9.25 -19.15
C LEU A 242 2.82 -10.10 -18.12
N ASP A 243 2.10 -10.54 -17.07
CA ASP A 243 2.68 -11.38 -16.02
C ASP A 243 3.07 -12.77 -16.53
N GLY A 244 2.30 -13.32 -17.44
CA GLY A 244 2.62 -14.57 -18.14
C GLY A 244 3.88 -14.45 -18.97
N ALA A 245 4.02 -13.38 -19.76
CA ALA A 245 5.23 -13.12 -20.56
C ALA A 245 6.47 -12.95 -19.67
N ARG A 246 6.34 -12.22 -18.55
CA ARG A 246 7.42 -12.10 -17.55
C ARG A 246 7.82 -13.46 -16.98
N LYS A 247 6.86 -14.31 -16.60
CA LYS A 247 7.12 -15.65 -16.06
C LYS A 247 7.76 -16.59 -17.09
N ALA A 248 7.43 -16.43 -18.36
CA ALA A 248 8.00 -17.21 -19.45
C ALA A 248 9.53 -16.96 -19.65
N LEU A 249 10.08 -15.89 -19.08
CA LEU A 249 11.53 -15.65 -19.08
C LEU A 249 12.30 -16.52 -18.08
N LEU A 250 11.65 -17.08 -17.06
CA LEU A 250 12.34 -17.77 -15.98
C LEU A 250 13.23 -18.94 -16.46
N PRO A 251 12.82 -19.82 -17.39
CA PRO A 251 13.70 -20.87 -17.91
C PRO A 251 14.92 -20.31 -18.66
N GLU A 252 14.80 -19.14 -19.30
CA GLU A 252 15.88 -18.51 -20.04
C GLU A 252 17.00 -17.99 -19.12
N PHE A 253 16.71 -17.72 -17.85
CA PHE A 253 17.71 -17.26 -16.89
C PHE A 253 18.65 -18.37 -16.40
N LEU A 254 18.35 -19.62 -16.73
CA LEU A 254 19.16 -20.78 -16.33
C LEU A 254 20.27 -21.12 -17.33
N GLN A 255 20.50 -20.26 -18.34
CA GLN A 255 21.55 -20.46 -19.34
C GLN A 255 22.96 -20.22 -18.76
N SER A 256 23.88 -21.13 -19.02
CA SER A 256 25.29 -21.02 -18.56
C SER A 256 26.15 -20.16 -19.44
N HIS A 257 25.66 -19.73 -20.60
CA HIS A 257 26.36 -18.93 -21.56
C HIS A 257 25.56 -17.71 -22.03
N ALA A 258 26.27 -16.64 -22.38
CA ALA A 258 25.64 -15.47 -22.99
C ALA A 258 24.92 -15.84 -24.30
N ALA A 259 23.81 -15.14 -24.59
CA ALA A 259 23.08 -15.36 -25.82
C ALA A 259 23.93 -15.09 -27.06
N PRO A 260 23.70 -15.81 -28.19
CA PRO A 260 24.49 -15.66 -29.41
C PRO A 260 24.62 -14.22 -29.93
N ARG A 261 23.60 -13.37 -29.69
CA ARG A 261 23.62 -11.93 -30.07
C ARG A 261 24.66 -11.08 -29.33
N TYR A 262 25.28 -11.60 -28.28
CA TYR A 262 26.32 -10.92 -27.49
C TYR A 262 27.73 -11.52 -27.74
N ARG A 263 27.87 -12.42 -28.72
CA ARG A 263 29.13 -13.09 -29.09
C ARG A 263 29.62 -12.63 -30.44
#